data_e56f9cd44dda097df045eee82f36209c
#
_entry.id   e56f9cd44dda097df045eee82f36209c
#
_cell.length_a   1.000
_cell.length_b   1.000
_cell.length_c   1.000
_cell.angle_alpha   90.00
_cell.angle_beta   90.00
_cell.angle_gamma   90.00
#
_symmetry.space_group_name_H-M   'P 1'
#
loop_
_entity.id
_entity.type
_entity.pdbx_description
1 polymer ?
#
loop_
_entity_poly.entity_id
_entity_poly.type
_entity_poly.pdbx_seq_one_letter_code
_entity_poly.pdbx_strand_id
1 'polypeptide(L)'
;MTGATLSLAIVICIAVAIILGYKTGINTGLFCMVFAYVIGCFIMGMKPSQVIGFWPVNTMFVILSVSLFYNFAAINGTLEKMSGALLYSCRKFPGMLPFALFAVAVILSIMGATFFTVMAFMAPITLAICEEANMDKLTGGVAINAGALAGGNFPTSNLGVIFRGLADNAYEAHKDLQAVESFSMEMKIFIFAVVFSLILIAVFRFCLPSNWHIGKGVTFKKPEPFDKKQRQTFTLMILMTVVLLAFPLLKMILPGSATISTLNSKIDVGLVGIIFAVIALMMKLAPQKEAVARIPWNTIIMIAGSGMLIAVAVKAGTINMLSSWIGSNAAVSSWPRAEKKMRESACSTDSCSWPYP
;
A
#
# COMPACT_ATOMS: atom_id res chain seq x y z
N MET A 1 18.50 -4.45 31.80
CA MET A 1 17.73 -5.54 31.12
C MET A 1 18.63 -6.14 30.05
N THR A 2 18.64 -7.46 29.92
CA THR A 2 19.33 -8.10 28.78
C THR A 2 18.60 -7.73 27.47
N GLY A 3 19.31 -7.69 26.34
CA GLY A 3 18.71 -7.32 25.07
C GLY A 3 17.46 -8.15 24.71
N ALA A 4 17.47 -9.45 25.06
CA ALA A 4 16.34 -10.34 24.84
C ALA A 4 15.09 -9.98 25.69
N THR A 5 15.27 -9.59 26.97
CA THR A 5 14.13 -9.19 27.82
C THR A 5 13.55 -7.85 27.37
N LEU A 6 14.36 -6.93 26.88
CA LEU A 6 13.91 -5.65 26.33
C LEU A 6 13.09 -5.88 25.04
N SER A 7 13.59 -6.72 24.16
CA SER A 7 12.89 -7.06 22.91
C SER A 7 11.55 -7.73 23.16
N LEU A 8 11.48 -8.66 24.13
CA LEU A 8 10.23 -9.29 24.52
C LEU A 8 9.23 -8.26 25.09
N ALA A 9 9.71 -7.34 25.94
CA ALA A 9 8.88 -6.27 26.48
C ALA A 9 8.29 -5.38 25.38
N ILE A 10 9.08 -5.05 24.35
CA ILE A 10 8.59 -4.24 23.21
C ILE A 10 7.51 -4.99 22.41
N VAL A 11 7.71 -6.28 22.14
CA VAL A 11 6.69 -7.11 21.45
C VAL A 11 5.39 -7.17 22.26
N ILE A 12 5.49 -7.34 23.57
CA ILE A 12 4.32 -7.30 24.49
C ILE A 12 3.64 -5.92 24.42
N CYS A 13 4.40 -4.82 24.43
CA CYS A 13 3.85 -3.47 24.33
C CYS A 13 3.12 -3.25 23.00
N ILE A 14 3.62 -3.79 21.88
CA ILE A 14 2.92 -3.74 20.57
C ILE A 14 1.58 -4.49 20.67
N ALA A 15 1.59 -5.70 21.22
CA ALA A 15 0.36 -6.48 21.40
C ALA A 15 -0.65 -5.77 22.33
N VAL A 16 -0.17 -5.21 23.43
CA VAL A 16 -1.00 -4.41 24.37
C VAL A 16 -1.57 -3.17 23.68
N ALA A 17 -0.78 -2.45 22.89
CA ALA A 17 -1.27 -1.29 22.13
C ALA A 17 -2.42 -1.66 21.18
N ILE A 18 -2.31 -2.79 20.51
CA ILE A 18 -3.36 -3.28 19.58
C ILE A 18 -4.63 -3.65 20.39
N ILE A 19 -4.48 -4.40 21.50
CA ILE A 19 -5.60 -4.80 22.34
C ILE A 19 -6.30 -3.58 22.97
N LEU A 20 -5.53 -2.62 23.47
CA LEU A 20 -6.07 -1.38 24.04
C LEU A 20 -6.78 -0.56 22.96
N GLY A 21 -6.18 -0.40 21.79
CA GLY A 21 -6.81 0.29 20.66
C GLY A 21 -8.14 -0.33 20.27
N TYR A 22 -8.20 -1.67 20.19
CA TYR A 22 -9.42 -2.38 19.87
C TYR A 22 -10.50 -2.24 20.97
N LYS A 23 -10.13 -2.38 22.25
CA LYS A 23 -11.08 -2.32 23.36
C LYS A 23 -11.60 -0.91 23.64
N THR A 24 -10.76 0.11 23.48
CA THR A 24 -11.11 1.49 23.84
C THR A 24 -11.62 2.32 22.67
N GLY A 25 -11.43 1.85 21.44
CA GLY A 25 -11.72 2.64 20.23
C GLY A 25 -10.73 3.81 20.00
N ILE A 26 -9.70 3.94 20.86
CA ILE A 26 -8.65 4.95 20.71
C ILE A 26 -7.65 4.47 19.65
N ASN A 27 -7.13 5.42 18.86
CA ASN A 27 -6.15 5.11 17.84
C ASN A 27 -4.92 4.39 18.42
N THR A 28 -4.62 3.20 17.92
CA THR A 28 -3.50 2.35 18.38
C THR A 28 -2.16 3.09 18.33
N GLY A 29 -1.97 3.99 17.33
CA GLY A 29 -0.76 4.79 17.23
C GLY A 29 -0.46 5.66 18.45
N LEU A 30 -1.48 6.16 19.12
CA LEU A 30 -1.30 6.94 20.35
C LEU A 30 -0.70 6.10 21.49
N PHE A 31 -1.18 4.87 21.66
CA PHE A 31 -0.58 3.92 22.62
C PHE A 31 0.86 3.58 22.26
N CYS A 32 1.13 3.37 20.94
CA CYS A 32 2.48 3.12 20.46
C CYS A 32 3.43 4.29 20.75
N MET A 33 2.98 5.55 20.60
CA MET A 33 3.78 6.73 20.97
C MET A 33 4.14 6.75 22.45
N VAL A 34 3.16 6.47 23.32
CA VAL A 34 3.39 6.39 24.78
C VAL A 34 4.42 5.31 25.09
N PHE A 35 4.27 4.11 24.57
CA PHE A 35 5.21 3.02 24.80
C PHE A 35 6.58 3.32 24.22
N ALA A 36 6.67 3.91 23.02
CA ALA A 36 7.94 4.34 22.43
C ALA A 36 8.66 5.37 23.30
N TYR A 37 7.93 6.33 23.86
CA TYR A 37 8.48 7.31 24.79
C TYR A 37 8.98 6.66 26.09
N VAL A 38 8.15 5.85 26.75
CA VAL A 38 8.52 5.20 28.02
C VAL A 38 9.73 4.28 27.82
N ILE A 39 9.70 3.42 26.80
CA ILE A 39 10.80 2.48 26.56
C ILE A 39 12.05 3.23 26.09
N GLY A 40 11.91 4.13 25.13
CA GLY A 40 13.06 4.87 24.57
C GLY A 40 13.76 5.75 25.58
N CYS A 41 13.00 6.57 26.33
CA CYS A 41 13.61 7.53 27.25
C CYS A 41 13.98 6.92 28.61
N PHE A 42 13.11 6.12 29.21
CA PHE A 42 13.32 5.67 30.60
C PHE A 42 14.04 4.32 30.70
N ILE A 43 13.90 3.46 29.69
CA ILE A 43 14.55 2.14 29.73
C ILE A 43 15.88 2.17 28.93
N MET A 44 15.85 2.77 27.72
CA MET A 44 17.02 2.85 26.83
C MET A 44 17.88 4.10 27.04
N GLY A 45 17.43 5.06 27.87
CA GLY A 45 18.18 6.29 28.18
C GLY A 45 18.31 7.27 26.99
N MET A 46 17.42 7.19 26.01
CA MET A 46 17.43 8.07 24.84
C MET A 46 16.91 9.46 25.18
N LYS A 47 17.40 10.48 24.47
CA LYS A 47 16.84 11.83 24.59
C LYS A 47 15.44 11.88 23.94
N PRO A 48 14.48 12.65 24.50
CA PRO A 48 13.14 12.81 23.90
C PRO A 48 13.17 13.21 22.43
N SER A 49 14.10 14.10 22.04
CA SER A 49 14.27 14.52 20.65
C SER A 49 14.66 13.38 19.70
N GLN A 50 15.39 12.39 20.18
CA GLN A 50 15.73 11.20 19.39
C GLN A 50 14.52 10.31 19.17
N VAL A 51 13.67 10.14 20.20
CA VAL A 51 12.44 9.35 20.10
C VAL A 51 11.44 10.03 19.16
N ILE A 52 11.28 11.35 19.27
CA ILE A 52 10.45 12.15 18.35
C ILE A 52 10.99 12.08 16.91
N GLY A 53 12.32 12.10 16.75
CA GLY A 53 12.98 11.98 15.44
C GLY A 53 12.73 10.65 14.71
N PHE A 54 12.16 9.66 15.38
CA PHE A 54 11.74 8.39 14.74
C PHE A 54 10.39 8.49 14.03
N TRP A 55 9.73 9.63 14.07
CA TRP A 55 8.53 9.83 13.26
C TRP A 55 8.85 9.60 11.78
N PRO A 56 8.06 8.78 11.08
CA PRO A 56 8.25 8.54 9.66
C PRO A 56 7.71 9.74 8.85
N VAL A 57 8.37 10.89 8.98
CA VAL A 57 7.92 12.18 8.43
C VAL A 57 7.68 12.09 6.93
N ASN A 58 8.59 11.44 6.20
CA ASN A 58 8.45 11.28 4.74
C ASN A 58 7.18 10.51 4.39
N THR A 59 6.92 9.38 5.06
CA THR A 59 5.70 8.58 4.82
C THR A 59 4.44 9.37 5.16
N MET A 60 4.45 10.09 6.29
CA MET A 60 3.32 10.96 6.68
C MET A 60 3.06 12.07 5.65
N PHE A 61 4.11 12.73 5.17
CA PHE A 61 4.02 13.78 4.16
C PHE A 61 3.43 13.24 2.85
N VAL A 62 3.87 12.07 2.41
CA VAL A 62 3.35 11.44 1.19
C VAL A 62 1.87 11.09 1.34
N ILE A 63 1.47 10.47 2.46
CA ILE A 63 0.05 10.13 2.70
C ILE A 63 -0.80 11.39 2.69
N LEU A 64 -0.36 12.45 3.36
CA LEU A 64 -1.04 13.73 3.41
C LEU A 64 -1.23 14.32 2.00
N SER A 65 -0.14 14.44 1.26
CA SER A 65 -0.11 15.10 -0.06
C SER A 65 -0.95 14.35 -1.09
N VAL A 66 -0.78 13.04 -1.17
CA VAL A 66 -1.49 12.17 -2.10
C VAL A 66 -2.98 12.13 -1.76
N SER A 67 -3.33 11.93 -0.48
CA SER A 67 -4.72 11.91 -0.04
C SER A 67 -5.41 13.26 -0.29
N LEU A 68 -4.72 14.37 -0.02
CA LEU A 68 -5.27 15.71 -0.28
C LEU A 68 -5.66 15.86 -1.75
N PHE A 69 -4.78 15.48 -2.67
CA PHE A 69 -5.07 15.58 -4.11
C PHE A 69 -6.26 14.70 -4.53
N TYR A 70 -6.28 13.43 -4.13
CA TYR A 70 -7.35 12.52 -4.55
C TYR A 70 -8.70 12.82 -3.87
N ASN A 71 -8.70 13.51 -2.72
CA ASN A 71 -9.94 13.96 -2.09
C ASN A 71 -10.74 14.93 -2.97
N PHE A 72 -10.08 15.70 -3.86
CA PHE A 72 -10.81 16.55 -4.84
C PHE A 72 -11.67 15.70 -5.77
N ALA A 73 -11.16 14.56 -6.25
CA ALA A 73 -11.89 13.64 -7.10
C ALA A 73 -13.07 12.95 -6.37
N ALA A 74 -12.88 12.66 -5.08
CA ALA A 74 -13.94 12.10 -4.25
C ALA A 74 -15.05 13.12 -3.93
N ILE A 75 -14.67 14.39 -3.66
CA ILE A 75 -15.62 15.45 -3.30
C ILE A 75 -16.49 15.85 -4.48
N ASN A 76 -15.90 16.01 -5.67
CA ASN A 76 -16.62 16.47 -6.85
C ASN A 76 -17.30 15.34 -7.65
N GLY A 77 -17.30 14.10 -7.13
CA GLY A 77 -17.96 12.95 -7.74
C GLY A 77 -17.25 12.39 -8.98
N THR A 78 -16.00 12.78 -9.25
CA THR A 78 -15.23 12.24 -10.39
C THR A 78 -15.03 10.73 -10.27
N LEU A 79 -14.67 10.23 -9.05
CA LEU A 79 -14.45 8.80 -8.81
C LEU A 79 -15.73 7.97 -9.01
N GLU A 80 -16.88 8.51 -8.57
CA GLU A 80 -18.18 7.85 -8.74
C GLU A 80 -18.54 7.71 -10.23
N LYS A 81 -18.42 8.79 -11.01
CA LYS A 81 -18.64 8.74 -12.46
C LYS A 81 -17.66 7.86 -13.21
N MET A 82 -16.39 7.82 -12.76
CA MET A 82 -15.40 6.90 -13.32
C MET A 82 -15.81 5.44 -13.11
N SER A 83 -16.23 5.09 -11.89
CA SER A 83 -16.68 3.72 -11.59
C SER A 83 -17.88 3.33 -12.44
N GLY A 84 -18.86 4.23 -12.55
CA GLY A 84 -20.05 4.01 -13.40
C GLY A 84 -19.69 3.83 -14.88
N ALA A 85 -18.75 4.63 -15.41
CA ALA A 85 -18.31 4.51 -16.81
C ALA A 85 -17.55 3.20 -17.08
N LEU A 86 -16.68 2.79 -16.15
CA LEU A 86 -15.95 1.54 -16.23
C LEU A 86 -16.89 0.33 -16.18
N LEU A 87 -17.84 0.32 -15.23
CA LEU A 87 -18.84 -0.75 -15.12
C LEU A 87 -19.73 -0.82 -16.35
N TYR A 88 -20.20 0.32 -16.87
CA TYR A 88 -20.97 0.37 -18.12
C TYR A 88 -20.22 -0.23 -19.31
N SER A 89 -18.90 -0.09 -19.36
CA SER A 89 -18.07 -0.70 -20.41
C SER A 89 -18.08 -2.23 -20.35
N CYS A 90 -18.30 -2.80 -19.17
CA CYS A 90 -18.35 -4.25 -18.94
C CYS A 90 -19.73 -4.87 -19.22
N ARG A 91 -20.74 -4.10 -19.63
CA ARG A 91 -22.13 -4.57 -19.86
C ARG A 91 -22.27 -5.70 -20.89
N LYS A 92 -21.30 -5.86 -21.79
CA LYS A 92 -21.31 -6.90 -22.82
C LYS A 92 -21.02 -8.31 -22.27
N PHE A 93 -20.43 -8.41 -21.08
CA PHE A 93 -20.00 -9.68 -20.49
C PHE A 93 -20.51 -9.82 -19.05
N PRO A 94 -21.85 -10.00 -18.87
CA PRO A 94 -22.43 -10.02 -17.53
C PRO A 94 -21.95 -11.19 -16.67
N GLY A 95 -21.61 -12.32 -17.27
CA GLY A 95 -21.02 -13.46 -16.55
C GLY A 95 -19.62 -13.19 -15.93
N MET A 96 -18.94 -12.15 -16.42
CA MET A 96 -17.64 -11.71 -15.90
C MET A 96 -17.75 -10.55 -14.89
N LEU A 97 -18.96 -10.28 -14.40
CA LEU A 97 -19.26 -9.16 -13.52
C LEU A 97 -18.37 -9.08 -12.26
N PRO A 98 -18.06 -10.18 -11.52
CA PRO A 98 -17.16 -10.12 -10.39
C PRO A 98 -15.76 -9.62 -10.78
N PHE A 99 -15.25 -10.05 -11.93
CA PHE A 99 -13.95 -9.61 -12.45
C PHE A 99 -13.99 -8.15 -12.91
N ALA A 100 -15.11 -7.70 -13.46
CA ALA A 100 -15.33 -6.30 -13.83
C ALA A 100 -15.34 -5.39 -12.60
N LEU A 101 -16.05 -5.77 -11.54
CA LEU A 101 -16.05 -5.05 -10.26
C LEU A 101 -14.65 -4.98 -9.65
N PHE A 102 -13.93 -6.09 -9.67
CA PHE A 102 -12.52 -6.15 -9.26
C PHE A 102 -11.65 -5.19 -10.07
N ALA A 103 -11.72 -5.26 -11.41
CA ALA A 103 -10.92 -4.42 -12.29
C ALA A 103 -11.19 -2.92 -12.06
N VAL A 104 -12.46 -2.54 -11.88
CA VAL A 104 -12.84 -1.16 -11.57
C VAL A 104 -12.23 -0.72 -10.23
N ALA A 105 -12.36 -1.54 -9.19
CA ALA A 105 -11.77 -1.24 -7.88
C ALA A 105 -10.24 -1.11 -7.95
N VAL A 106 -9.56 -1.99 -8.70
CA VAL A 106 -8.12 -1.92 -8.96
C VAL A 106 -7.75 -0.62 -9.65
N ILE A 107 -8.42 -0.25 -10.75
CA ILE A 107 -8.13 0.97 -11.51
C ILE A 107 -8.29 2.21 -10.63
N LEU A 108 -9.38 2.30 -9.87
CA LEU A 108 -9.63 3.44 -8.99
C LEU A 108 -8.56 3.55 -7.89
N SER A 109 -8.14 2.43 -7.32
CA SER A 109 -7.07 2.41 -6.31
C SER A 109 -5.70 2.73 -6.90
N ILE A 110 -5.37 2.24 -8.10
CA ILE A 110 -4.15 2.62 -8.84
C ILE A 110 -4.12 4.14 -9.07
N MET A 111 -5.27 4.73 -9.42
CA MET A 111 -5.40 6.17 -9.59
C MET A 111 -5.41 6.94 -8.26
N GLY A 112 -5.15 6.27 -7.12
CA GLY A 112 -4.88 6.85 -5.81
C GLY A 112 -6.08 6.98 -4.89
N ALA A 113 -7.25 6.47 -5.26
CA ALA A 113 -8.36 6.37 -4.33
C ALA A 113 -7.97 5.44 -3.17
N THR A 114 -8.16 5.91 -1.92
CA THR A 114 -7.87 5.07 -0.76
C THR A 114 -8.84 3.90 -0.68
N PHE A 115 -8.43 2.82 -0.03
CA PHE A 115 -9.27 1.65 0.21
C PHE A 115 -10.67 2.04 0.73
N PHE A 116 -10.73 2.86 1.78
CA PHE A 116 -12.01 3.29 2.36
C PHE A 116 -12.86 4.13 1.40
N THR A 117 -12.21 4.97 0.58
CA THR A 117 -12.92 5.77 -0.44
C THR A 117 -13.53 4.85 -1.50
N VAL A 118 -12.78 3.88 -2.02
CA VAL A 118 -13.29 2.92 -3.01
C VAL A 118 -14.45 2.13 -2.42
N MET A 119 -14.31 1.63 -1.19
CA MET A 119 -15.38 0.87 -0.54
C MET A 119 -16.63 1.72 -0.30
N ALA A 120 -16.48 2.98 0.11
CA ALA A 120 -17.62 3.85 0.43
C ALA A 120 -18.58 4.06 -0.74
N PHE A 121 -18.08 4.19 -1.96
CA PHE A 121 -18.93 4.38 -3.14
C PHE A 121 -19.14 3.10 -3.97
N MET A 122 -18.18 2.17 -4.02
CA MET A 122 -18.36 0.91 -4.75
C MET A 122 -19.28 -0.06 -4.03
N ALA A 123 -19.30 -0.11 -2.68
CA ALA A 123 -20.12 -1.07 -1.96
C ALA A 123 -21.63 -0.94 -2.26
N PRO A 124 -22.27 0.25 -2.15
CA PRO A 124 -23.68 0.36 -2.48
C PRO A 124 -23.99 0.04 -3.96
N ILE A 125 -23.11 0.46 -4.88
CA ILE A 125 -23.27 0.14 -6.32
C ILE A 125 -23.15 -1.37 -6.54
N THR A 126 -22.17 -2.02 -5.91
CA THR A 126 -21.96 -3.46 -6.02
C THR A 126 -23.14 -4.24 -5.45
N LEU A 127 -23.69 -3.84 -4.31
CA LEU A 127 -24.85 -4.50 -3.73
C LEU A 127 -26.07 -4.41 -4.64
N ALA A 128 -26.35 -3.23 -5.23
CA ALA A 128 -27.43 -3.05 -6.20
C ALA A 128 -27.24 -3.94 -7.44
N ILE A 129 -26.00 -3.97 -7.98
CA ILE A 129 -25.67 -4.83 -9.13
C ILE A 129 -25.80 -6.31 -8.77
N CYS A 130 -25.41 -6.73 -7.57
CA CYS A 130 -25.56 -8.12 -7.11
C CYS A 130 -27.03 -8.54 -7.10
N GLU A 131 -27.93 -7.67 -6.62
CA GLU A 131 -29.37 -7.93 -6.61
C GLU A 131 -29.96 -8.03 -8.03
N GLU A 132 -29.62 -7.09 -8.90
CA GLU A 132 -30.11 -7.10 -10.30
C GLU A 132 -29.53 -8.28 -11.10
N ALA A 133 -28.29 -8.68 -10.84
CA ALA A 133 -27.56 -9.71 -11.58
C ALA A 133 -27.78 -11.13 -11.05
N ASN A 134 -28.52 -11.34 -9.96
CA ASN A 134 -28.56 -12.59 -9.22
C ASN A 134 -27.15 -13.11 -8.86
N MET A 135 -26.27 -12.20 -8.45
CA MET A 135 -24.92 -12.49 -7.98
C MET A 135 -24.87 -12.50 -6.46
N ASP A 136 -24.16 -13.46 -5.89
CA ASP A 136 -23.96 -13.50 -4.46
C ASP A 136 -23.28 -12.21 -3.97
N LYS A 137 -23.85 -11.59 -2.94
CA LYS A 137 -23.34 -10.33 -2.33
C LYS A 137 -21.94 -10.50 -1.76
N LEU A 138 -21.62 -11.69 -1.23
CA LEU A 138 -20.28 -12.00 -0.74
C LEU A 138 -19.27 -11.98 -1.88
N THR A 139 -19.61 -12.55 -3.04
CA THR A 139 -18.74 -12.53 -4.23
C THR A 139 -18.47 -11.10 -4.71
N GLY A 140 -19.50 -10.26 -4.77
CA GLY A 140 -19.36 -8.85 -5.11
C GLY A 140 -18.50 -8.11 -4.10
N GLY A 141 -18.74 -8.32 -2.80
CA GLY A 141 -17.98 -7.72 -1.72
C GLY A 141 -16.50 -8.14 -1.73
N VAL A 142 -16.21 -9.43 -1.94
CA VAL A 142 -14.84 -9.94 -2.08
C VAL A 142 -14.15 -9.33 -3.30
N ALA A 143 -14.85 -9.20 -4.43
CA ALA A 143 -14.27 -8.64 -5.65
C ALA A 143 -13.83 -7.18 -5.45
N ILE A 144 -14.68 -6.31 -4.90
CA ILE A 144 -14.31 -4.90 -4.69
C ILE A 144 -13.27 -4.73 -3.58
N ASN A 145 -13.35 -5.52 -2.50
CA ASN A 145 -12.39 -5.49 -1.41
C ASN A 145 -11.00 -5.90 -1.89
N ALA A 146 -10.89 -7.05 -2.54
CA ALA A 146 -9.65 -7.56 -3.10
C ALA A 146 -9.08 -6.61 -4.16
N GLY A 147 -9.94 -6.01 -5.00
CA GLY A 147 -9.54 -5.03 -6.00
C GLY A 147 -9.00 -3.74 -5.38
N ALA A 148 -9.67 -3.21 -4.37
CA ALA A 148 -9.22 -2.00 -3.67
C ALA A 148 -7.88 -2.21 -2.96
N LEU A 149 -7.67 -3.38 -2.33
CA LEU A 149 -6.40 -3.74 -1.69
C LEU A 149 -5.30 -4.00 -2.72
N ALA A 150 -5.57 -4.79 -3.76
CA ALA A 150 -4.59 -5.08 -4.79
C ALA A 150 -4.14 -3.81 -5.53
N GLY A 151 -5.09 -2.97 -5.98
CA GLY A 151 -4.78 -1.70 -6.63
C GLY A 151 -4.09 -0.70 -5.70
N GLY A 152 -4.40 -0.75 -4.39
CA GLY A 152 -3.73 0.04 -3.37
C GLY A 152 -2.24 -0.26 -3.22
N ASN A 153 -1.79 -1.47 -3.57
CA ASN A 153 -0.39 -1.87 -3.58
C ASN A 153 0.36 -1.51 -4.88
N PHE A 154 -0.27 -0.79 -5.81
CA PHE A 154 0.46 -0.31 -6.97
C PHE A 154 1.52 0.72 -6.55
N PRO A 155 2.76 0.73 -7.12
CA PRO A 155 3.88 1.52 -6.60
C PRO A 155 3.66 3.02 -6.42
N THR A 156 2.70 3.62 -7.12
CA THR A 156 2.36 5.05 -7.00
C THR A 156 1.04 5.30 -6.27
N SER A 157 0.36 4.24 -5.86
CA SER A 157 -0.87 4.35 -5.09
C SER A 157 -0.61 4.49 -3.59
N ASN A 158 -1.66 4.69 -2.81
CA ASN A 158 -1.55 5.05 -1.40
C ASN A 158 -0.77 4.02 -0.55
N LEU A 159 -1.08 2.73 -0.66
CA LEU A 159 -0.37 1.69 0.09
C LEU A 159 1.02 1.41 -0.48
N GLY A 160 1.15 1.36 -1.82
CA GLY A 160 2.42 1.12 -2.48
C GLY A 160 3.49 2.16 -2.10
N VAL A 161 3.11 3.43 -2.00
CA VAL A 161 4.02 4.48 -1.55
C VAL A 161 4.42 4.31 -0.09
N ILE A 162 3.47 3.92 0.78
CA ILE A 162 3.77 3.64 2.21
C ILE A 162 4.77 2.49 2.33
N PHE A 163 4.52 1.38 1.66
CA PHE A 163 5.40 0.20 1.72
C PHE A 163 6.78 0.48 1.12
N ARG A 164 6.84 1.22 0.01
CA ARG A 164 8.12 1.68 -0.55
C ARG A 164 8.90 2.54 0.44
N GLY A 165 8.25 3.52 1.07
CA GLY A 165 8.90 4.36 2.08
C GLY A 165 9.39 3.57 3.29
N LEU A 166 8.65 2.55 3.74
CA LEU A 166 9.10 1.66 4.80
C LEU A 166 10.29 0.79 4.37
N ALA A 167 10.28 0.30 3.12
CA ALA A 167 11.40 -0.47 2.57
C ALA A 167 12.65 0.40 2.44
N ASP A 168 12.54 1.60 1.88
CA ASP A 168 13.66 2.53 1.73
C ASP A 168 14.27 2.90 3.10
N ASN A 169 13.44 3.18 4.10
CA ASN A 169 13.90 3.42 5.48
C ASN A 169 14.61 2.20 6.10
N ALA A 170 14.12 0.99 5.82
CA ALA A 170 14.76 -0.25 6.29
C ALA A 170 16.13 -0.47 5.64
N TYR A 171 16.29 -0.14 4.35
CA TYR A 171 17.57 -0.21 3.65
C TYR A 171 18.59 0.83 4.16
N GLU A 172 18.14 2.04 4.45
CA GLU A 172 19.02 3.06 5.04
C GLU A 172 19.55 2.63 6.41
N ALA A 173 18.74 1.90 7.17
CA ALA A 173 19.12 1.37 8.48
C ALA A 173 20.07 0.15 8.41
N HIS A 174 20.02 -0.63 7.32
CA HIS A 174 20.75 -1.88 7.14
C HIS A 174 21.49 -1.87 5.78
N LYS A 175 22.61 -1.14 5.71
CA LYS A 175 23.41 -1.00 4.48
C LYS A 175 24.12 -2.27 4.01
N ASP A 176 24.14 -3.31 4.84
CA ASP A 176 24.64 -4.65 4.57
C ASP A 176 23.69 -5.51 3.72
N LEU A 177 22.42 -5.11 3.60
CA LEU A 177 21.45 -5.77 2.73
C LEU A 177 21.63 -5.33 1.27
N GLN A 178 21.52 -6.28 0.33
CA GLN A 178 21.49 -5.94 -1.08
C GLN A 178 20.32 -4.99 -1.37
N ALA A 179 20.62 -3.81 -1.90
CA ALA A 179 19.60 -2.82 -2.25
C ALA A 179 18.71 -3.38 -3.37
N VAL A 180 17.48 -3.76 -3.02
CA VAL A 180 16.43 -4.04 -3.99
C VAL A 180 15.72 -2.72 -4.26
N GLU A 181 15.58 -2.35 -5.53
CA GLU A 181 14.84 -1.15 -5.89
C GLU A 181 13.40 -1.25 -5.39
N SER A 182 13.01 -0.37 -4.47
CA SER A 182 11.70 -0.39 -3.79
C SER A 182 10.51 -0.39 -4.77
N PHE A 183 10.66 0.30 -5.91
CA PHE A 183 9.65 0.29 -6.98
C PHE A 183 9.47 -1.11 -7.59
N SER A 184 10.56 -1.81 -7.89
CA SER A 184 10.52 -3.16 -8.46
C SER A 184 9.95 -4.18 -7.46
N MET A 185 10.30 -4.03 -6.18
CA MET A 185 9.75 -4.87 -5.10
C MET A 185 8.23 -4.69 -5.01
N GLU A 186 7.77 -3.45 -4.94
CA GLU A 186 6.34 -3.15 -4.80
C GLU A 186 5.54 -3.56 -6.04
N MET A 187 6.12 -3.47 -7.24
CA MET A 187 5.50 -3.97 -8.46
C MET A 187 5.29 -5.50 -8.40
N LYS A 188 6.22 -6.26 -7.83
CA LYS A 188 6.05 -7.70 -7.62
C LYS A 188 4.95 -8.00 -6.62
N ILE A 189 4.86 -7.24 -5.52
CA ILE A 189 3.79 -7.36 -4.53
C ILE A 189 2.43 -7.06 -5.17
N PHE A 190 2.33 -6.00 -5.97
CA PHE A 190 1.13 -5.66 -6.71
C PHE A 190 0.69 -6.80 -7.65
N ILE A 191 1.61 -7.32 -8.48
CA ILE A 191 1.31 -8.43 -9.41
C ILE A 191 0.84 -9.66 -8.64
N PHE A 192 1.53 -10.01 -7.55
CA PHE A 192 1.12 -11.13 -6.70
C PHE A 192 -0.28 -10.91 -6.10
N ALA A 193 -0.56 -9.72 -5.57
CA ALA A 193 -1.86 -9.37 -5.01
C ALA A 193 -2.98 -9.46 -6.06
N VAL A 194 -2.74 -8.98 -7.29
CA VAL A 194 -3.70 -9.08 -8.40
C VAL A 194 -3.96 -10.53 -8.78
N VAL A 195 -2.91 -11.33 -8.98
CA VAL A 195 -3.03 -12.75 -9.37
C VAL A 195 -3.77 -13.55 -8.29
N PHE A 196 -3.36 -13.38 -7.02
CA PHE A 196 -4.02 -14.05 -5.90
C PHE A 196 -5.51 -13.67 -5.80
N SER A 197 -5.82 -12.38 -5.94
CA SER A 197 -7.20 -11.89 -5.93
C SER A 197 -8.04 -12.44 -7.08
N LEU A 198 -7.47 -12.53 -8.28
CA LEU A 198 -8.15 -13.13 -9.44
C LEU A 198 -8.47 -14.61 -9.22
N ILE A 199 -7.53 -15.36 -8.64
CA ILE A 199 -7.76 -16.77 -8.27
C ILE A 199 -8.88 -16.87 -7.23
N LEU A 200 -8.84 -16.03 -6.19
CA LEU A 200 -9.86 -16.01 -5.15
C LEU A 200 -11.25 -15.73 -5.74
N ILE A 201 -11.37 -14.70 -6.59
CA ILE A 201 -12.63 -14.35 -7.26
C ILE A 201 -13.10 -15.47 -8.18
N ALA A 202 -12.18 -16.13 -8.90
CA ALA A 202 -12.50 -17.28 -9.74
C ALA A 202 -13.07 -18.43 -8.90
N VAL A 203 -12.49 -18.73 -7.74
CA VAL A 203 -13.04 -19.72 -6.81
C VAL A 203 -14.47 -19.35 -6.40
N PHE A 204 -14.69 -18.11 -5.95
CA PHE A 204 -16.04 -17.64 -5.59
C PHE A 204 -17.02 -17.70 -6.78
N ARG A 205 -16.56 -17.33 -7.97
CA ARG A 205 -17.39 -17.31 -9.19
C ARG A 205 -17.82 -18.70 -9.64
N PHE A 206 -16.93 -19.68 -9.58
CA PHE A 206 -17.16 -21.00 -10.15
C PHE A 206 -17.57 -22.05 -9.11
N CYS A 207 -17.12 -21.93 -7.85
CA CYS A 207 -17.43 -22.91 -6.79
C CYS A 207 -18.75 -22.62 -6.07
N LEU A 208 -19.24 -21.35 -6.06
CA LEU A 208 -20.52 -21.02 -5.42
C LEU A 208 -21.68 -21.23 -6.40
N PRO A 209 -22.63 -22.16 -6.10
CA PRO A 209 -23.80 -22.42 -6.97
C PRO A 209 -24.67 -21.20 -7.22
N SER A 210 -24.77 -20.29 -6.25
CA SER A 210 -25.51 -19.02 -6.36
C SER A 210 -25.02 -18.14 -7.51
N ASN A 211 -23.77 -18.29 -7.93
CA ASN A 211 -23.17 -17.50 -8.99
C ASN A 211 -23.30 -18.11 -10.40
N TRP A 212 -23.89 -19.29 -10.56
CA TRP A 212 -23.98 -19.96 -11.86
C TRP A 212 -24.91 -19.26 -12.85
N HIS A 213 -25.85 -18.47 -12.34
CA HIS A 213 -26.86 -17.77 -13.13
C HIS A 213 -26.63 -16.26 -13.21
N ILE A 214 -25.41 -15.79 -12.97
CA ILE A 214 -25.08 -14.35 -13.02
C ILE A 214 -25.39 -13.78 -14.42
N GLY A 215 -26.03 -12.64 -14.43
CA GLY A 215 -26.14 -11.77 -15.61
C GLY A 215 -27.44 -11.83 -16.37
N LYS A 216 -28.46 -12.58 -15.90
CA LYS A 216 -29.77 -12.51 -16.47
C LYS A 216 -30.50 -11.27 -15.93
N GLY A 217 -30.67 -10.23 -16.73
CA GLY A 217 -31.51 -9.08 -16.40
C GLY A 217 -30.81 -7.79 -15.96
N VAL A 218 -29.48 -7.72 -16.00
CA VAL A 218 -28.74 -6.50 -15.56
C VAL A 218 -28.92 -5.37 -16.57
N THR A 219 -29.49 -4.26 -16.13
CA THR A 219 -29.58 -3.01 -16.88
C THR A 219 -28.55 -2.01 -16.37
N PHE A 220 -27.40 -1.93 -17.05
CA PHE A 220 -26.39 -0.90 -16.74
C PHE A 220 -26.89 0.47 -17.23
N LYS A 221 -27.13 1.41 -16.30
CA LYS A 221 -27.42 2.80 -16.67
C LYS A 221 -26.19 3.42 -17.34
N LYS A 222 -26.43 4.08 -18.49
CA LYS A 222 -25.37 4.87 -19.15
C LYS A 222 -25.00 6.01 -18.23
N PRO A 223 -23.71 6.15 -17.85
CA PRO A 223 -23.26 7.25 -16.98
C PRO A 223 -23.44 8.58 -17.70
N GLU A 224 -23.81 9.59 -16.94
CA GLU A 224 -23.82 10.96 -17.45
C GLU A 224 -22.41 11.43 -17.82
N PRO A 225 -22.26 12.31 -18.82
CA PRO A 225 -20.96 12.87 -19.18
C PRO A 225 -20.33 13.64 -18.00
N PHE A 226 -19.00 13.67 -17.96
CA PHE A 226 -18.27 14.47 -16.98
C PHE A 226 -18.61 15.95 -17.15
N ASP A 227 -18.87 16.63 -16.03
CA ASP A 227 -18.92 18.07 -16.03
C ASP A 227 -17.52 18.68 -16.18
N LYS A 228 -17.42 20.04 -16.32
CA LYS A 228 -16.16 20.73 -16.54
C LYS A 228 -15.15 20.47 -15.41
N LYS A 229 -15.60 20.51 -14.14
CA LYS A 229 -14.71 20.29 -12.97
C LYS A 229 -14.26 18.84 -12.88
N GLN A 230 -15.16 17.89 -13.09
CA GLN A 230 -14.86 16.46 -13.09
C GLN A 230 -13.87 16.11 -14.20
N ARG A 231 -14.05 16.65 -15.41
CA ARG A 231 -13.11 16.44 -16.53
C ARG A 231 -11.73 17.01 -16.21
N GLN A 232 -11.65 18.19 -15.63
CA GLN A 232 -10.37 18.78 -15.20
C GLN A 232 -9.70 17.94 -14.12
N THR A 233 -10.45 17.48 -13.11
CA THR A 233 -9.92 16.60 -12.05
C THR A 233 -9.40 15.28 -12.64
N PHE A 234 -10.18 14.65 -13.51
CA PHE A 234 -9.78 13.42 -14.20
C PHE A 234 -8.50 13.60 -15.02
N THR A 235 -8.38 14.70 -15.76
CA THR A 235 -7.18 15.03 -16.52
C THR A 235 -5.96 15.20 -15.61
N LEU A 236 -6.11 15.91 -14.48
CA LEU A 236 -5.04 16.07 -13.50
C LEU A 236 -4.63 14.74 -12.86
N MET A 237 -5.59 13.84 -12.59
CA MET A 237 -5.29 12.49 -12.06
C MET A 237 -4.45 11.68 -13.05
N ILE A 238 -4.85 11.66 -14.33
CA ILE A 238 -4.06 10.98 -15.37
C ILE A 238 -2.68 11.61 -15.49
N LEU A 239 -2.59 12.94 -15.53
CA LEU A 239 -1.32 13.64 -15.68
C LEU A 239 -0.38 13.36 -14.51
N MET A 240 -0.87 13.40 -13.28
CA MET A 240 -0.09 13.03 -12.09
C MET A 240 0.41 11.58 -12.18
N THR A 241 -0.46 10.64 -12.54
CA THR A 241 -0.10 9.23 -12.68
C THR A 241 0.99 9.05 -13.76
N VAL A 242 0.84 9.71 -14.91
CA VAL A 242 1.85 9.69 -16.00
C VAL A 242 3.19 10.26 -15.51
N VAL A 243 3.19 11.40 -14.82
CA VAL A 243 4.42 12.00 -14.28
C VAL A 243 5.11 11.05 -13.29
N LEU A 244 4.35 10.43 -12.38
CA LEU A 244 4.91 9.51 -11.37
C LEU A 244 5.45 8.20 -11.97
N LEU A 245 4.85 7.71 -13.05
CA LEU A 245 5.27 6.46 -13.70
C LEU A 245 6.37 6.66 -14.76
N ALA A 246 6.41 7.83 -15.39
CA ALA A 246 7.31 8.08 -16.52
C ALA A 246 8.78 7.83 -16.14
N PHE A 247 9.25 8.38 -15.04
CA PHE A 247 10.67 8.33 -14.68
C PHE A 247 11.11 6.94 -14.17
N PRO A 248 10.37 6.24 -13.30
CA PRO A 248 10.70 4.86 -12.97
C PRO A 248 10.69 3.92 -14.17
N LEU A 249 9.71 4.06 -15.09
CA LEU A 249 9.65 3.24 -16.29
C LEU A 249 10.79 3.58 -17.27
N LEU A 250 11.11 4.86 -17.47
CA LEU A 250 12.25 5.29 -18.29
C LEU A 250 13.57 4.75 -17.72
N LYS A 251 13.73 4.73 -16.38
CA LYS A 251 14.91 4.15 -15.74
C LYS A 251 15.02 2.65 -15.97
N MET A 252 13.89 1.91 -16.00
CA MET A 252 13.89 0.49 -16.33
C MET A 252 14.27 0.23 -17.80
N ILE A 253 13.87 1.11 -18.74
CA ILE A 253 14.15 0.96 -20.17
C ILE A 253 15.56 1.45 -20.52
N LEU A 254 16.05 2.50 -19.85
CA LEU A 254 17.33 3.16 -20.10
C LEU A 254 18.18 3.24 -18.81
N PRO A 255 18.62 2.11 -18.23
CA PRO A 255 19.31 2.08 -16.95
C PRO A 255 20.66 2.81 -16.94
N GLY A 256 21.29 3.01 -18.11
CA GLY A 256 22.60 3.68 -18.24
C GLY A 256 22.54 5.21 -18.28
N SER A 257 21.37 5.82 -18.29
CA SER A 257 21.25 7.29 -18.39
C SER A 257 21.37 7.97 -17.03
N ALA A 258 22.48 8.66 -16.79
CA ALA A 258 22.71 9.43 -15.56
C ALA A 258 21.64 10.53 -15.35
N THR A 259 21.17 11.17 -16.43
CA THR A 259 20.13 12.20 -16.38
C THR A 259 18.80 11.64 -15.90
N ILE A 260 18.38 10.48 -16.41
CA ILE A 260 17.11 9.82 -16.01
C ILE A 260 17.23 9.35 -14.57
N SER A 261 18.36 8.78 -14.16
CA SER A 261 18.58 8.35 -12.76
C SER A 261 18.51 9.54 -11.81
N THR A 262 19.13 10.67 -12.14
CA THR A 262 19.11 11.90 -11.34
C THR A 262 17.69 12.49 -11.25
N LEU A 263 16.93 12.52 -12.36
CA LEU A 263 15.56 13.01 -12.36
C LEU A 263 14.67 12.09 -11.53
N ASN A 264 14.79 10.78 -11.70
CA ASN A 264 14.02 9.81 -10.93
C ASN A 264 14.27 9.93 -9.40
N SER A 265 15.49 10.23 -8.98
CA SER A 265 15.81 10.43 -7.56
C SER A 265 15.25 11.73 -6.96
N LYS A 266 14.92 12.72 -7.80
CA LYS A 266 14.34 14.01 -7.39
C LYS A 266 12.82 14.05 -7.45
N ILE A 267 12.18 13.09 -8.12
CA ILE A 267 10.73 13.03 -8.23
C ILE A 267 10.19 12.19 -7.07
N ASP A 268 9.76 12.89 -6.05
CA ASP A 268 9.08 12.30 -4.89
C ASP A 268 7.57 12.36 -5.07
N VAL A 269 6.89 11.26 -4.72
CA VAL A 269 5.43 11.13 -4.87
C VAL A 269 4.68 12.15 -4.02
N GLY A 270 5.17 12.45 -2.82
CA GLY A 270 4.56 13.44 -1.94
C GLY A 270 4.70 14.86 -2.48
N LEU A 271 5.90 15.22 -3.00
CA LEU A 271 6.14 16.54 -3.59
C LEU A 271 5.34 16.75 -4.87
N VAL A 272 5.25 15.74 -5.71
CA VAL A 272 4.37 15.79 -6.91
C VAL A 272 2.91 15.89 -6.46
N GLY A 273 2.48 15.08 -5.48
CA GLY A 273 1.13 15.11 -4.94
C GLY A 273 0.70 16.49 -4.43
N ILE A 274 1.58 17.18 -3.68
CA ILE A 274 1.25 18.52 -3.16
C ILE A 274 1.19 19.56 -4.27
N ILE A 275 2.05 19.47 -5.30
CA ILE A 275 1.98 20.37 -6.46
C ILE A 275 0.62 20.24 -7.16
N PHE A 276 0.20 19.00 -7.45
CA PHE A 276 -1.10 18.74 -8.08
C PHE A 276 -2.28 19.13 -7.17
N ALA A 277 -2.16 18.97 -5.85
CA ALA A 277 -3.16 19.44 -4.90
C ALA A 277 -3.30 20.96 -4.93
N VAL A 278 -2.20 21.71 -4.98
CA VAL A 278 -2.22 23.18 -5.11
C VAL A 278 -2.84 23.60 -6.45
N ILE A 279 -2.49 22.96 -7.55
CA ILE A 279 -3.11 23.22 -8.86
C ILE A 279 -4.62 22.98 -8.79
N ALA A 280 -5.06 21.88 -8.18
CA ALA A 280 -6.47 21.56 -8.02
C ALA A 280 -7.21 22.61 -7.16
N LEU A 281 -6.57 23.14 -6.11
CA LEU A 281 -7.09 24.25 -5.29
C LEU A 281 -7.20 25.54 -6.10
N MET A 282 -6.18 25.92 -6.85
CA MET A 282 -6.20 27.12 -7.72
C MET A 282 -7.32 27.03 -8.77
N MET A 283 -7.57 25.85 -9.29
CA MET A 283 -8.68 25.57 -10.22
C MET A 283 -10.04 25.49 -9.53
N LYS A 284 -10.11 25.60 -8.20
CA LYS A 284 -11.35 25.56 -7.39
C LYS A 284 -12.17 24.27 -7.66
N LEU A 285 -11.49 23.13 -7.76
CA LEU A 285 -12.14 21.85 -8.07
C LEU A 285 -13.00 21.32 -6.90
N ALA A 286 -12.62 21.64 -5.66
CA ALA A 286 -13.42 21.44 -4.44
C ALA A 286 -12.98 22.42 -3.33
N PRO A 287 -13.78 22.58 -2.26
CA PRO A 287 -13.43 23.42 -1.12
C PRO A 287 -12.23 22.86 -0.35
N GLN A 288 -11.24 23.72 -0.05
CA GLN A 288 -10.03 23.33 0.71
C GLN A 288 -10.36 22.69 2.06
N LYS A 289 -11.29 23.31 2.81
CA LYS A 289 -11.69 22.84 4.15
C LYS A 289 -12.18 21.39 4.11
N GLU A 290 -12.98 21.04 3.12
CA GLU A 290 -13.53 19.71 2.95
C GLU A 290 -12.44 18.70 2.51
N ALA A 291 -11.58 19.10 1.58
CA ALA A 291 -10.48 18.26 1.11
C ALA A 291 -9.49 17.91 2.23
N VAL A 292 -9.15 18.89 3.08
CA VAL A 292 -8.29 18.70 4.26
C VAL A 292 -8.97 17.84 5.32
N ALA A 293 -10.28 18.03 5.56
CA ALA A 293 -11.02 17.24 6.55
C ALA A 293 -11.09 15.74 6.17
N ARG A 294 -11.08 15.43 4.87
CA ARG A 294 -11.09 14.03 4.38
C ARG A 294 -9.71 13.35 4.35
N ILE A 295 -8.64 14.04 4.74
CA ILE A 295 -7.34 13.40 4.91
C ILE A 295 -7.48 12.30 5.98
N PRO A 296 -6.88 11.10 5.78
CA PRO A 296 -7.00 9.99 6.72
C PRO A 296 -6.11 10.19 7.96
N TRP A 297 -6.43 11.20 8.78
CA TRP A 297 -5.66 11.59 9.96
C TRP A 297 -5.45 10.43 10.94
N ASN A 298 -6.47 9.58 11.12
CA ASN A 298 -6.35 8.40 11.96
C ASN A 298 -5.26 7.43 11.45
N THR A 299 -5.17 7.23 10.14
CA THR A 299 -4.13 6.39 9.54
C THR A 299 -2.75 7.02 9.69
N ILE A 300 -2.64 8.34 9.50
CA ILE A 300 -1.38 9.09 9.68
C ILE A 300 -0.87 8.94 11.11
N ILE A 301 -1.75 9.16 12.11
CA ILE A 301 -1.41 9.01 13.54
C ILE A 301 -1.02 7.57 13.86
N MET A 302 -1.74 6.59 13.33
CA MET A 302 -1.44 5.18 13.54
C MET A 302 -0.05 4.81 13.01
N ILE A 303 0.28 5.24 11.77
CA ILE A 303 1.58 4.97 11.15
C ILE A 303 2.70 5.72 11.90
N ALA A 304 2.45 6.96 12.32
CA ALA A 304 3.41 7.73 13.10
C ALA A 304 3.78 7.03 14.40
N GLY A 305 2.78 6.62 15.17
CA GLY A 305 3.00 5.98 16.48
C GLY A 305 3.61 4.59 16.36
N SER A 306 3.09 3.75 15.48
CA SER A 306 3.65 2.42 15.23
C SER A 306 5.07 2.51 14.68
N GLY A 307 5.35 3.46 13.78
CA GLY A 307 6.68 3.71 13.24
C GLY A 307 7.69 4.09 14.33
N MET A 308 7.31 4.95 15.27
CA MET A 308 8.15 5.29 16.42
C MET A 308 8.48 4.05 17.27
N LEU A 309 7.48 3.25 17.62
CA LEU A 309 7.69 2.07 18.45
C LEU A 309 8.53 1.01 17.74
N ILE A 310 8.31 0.82 16.43
CA ILE A 310 9.13 -0.07 15.59
C ILE A 310 10.58 0.42 15.54
N ALA A 311 10.82 1.73 15.39
CA ALA A 311 12.17 2.27 15.37
C ALA A 311 12.91 2.07 16.72
N VAL A 312 12.19 2.21 17.83
CA VAL A 312 12.71 1.84 19.17
C VAL A 312 13.02 0.34 19.24
N ALA A 313 12.16 -0.52 18.68
CA ALA A 313 12.39 -1.96 18.62
C ALA A 313 13.62 -2.32 17.78
N VAL A 314 13.81 -1.67 16.63
CA VAL A 314 15.01 -1.84 15.79
C VAL A 314 16.28 -1.49 16.58
N LYS A 315 16.30 -0.34 17.25
CA LYS A 315 17.45 0.08 18.09
C LYS A 315 17.68 -0.85 19.29
N ALA A 316 16.64 -1.46 19.82
CA ALA A 316 16.75 -2.46 20.90
C ALA A 316 17.29 -3.82 20.40
N GLY A 317 17.45 -4.04 19.08
CA GLY A 317 17.87 -5.32 18.50
C GLY A 317 16.77 -6.36 18.39
N THR A 318 15.50 -5.97 18.55
CA THR A 318 14.35 -6.86 18.52
C THR A 318 14.20 -7.60 17.19
N ILE A 319 14.53 -6.95 16.08
CA ILE A 319 14.45 -7.57 14.75
C ILE A 319 15.48 -8.71 14.63
N ASN A 320 16.69 -8.52 15.11
CA ASN A 320 17.74 -9.55 15.08
C ASN A 320 17.35 -10.74 15.96
N MET A 321 16.72 -10.50 17.10
CA MET A 321 16.20 -11.56 17.97
C MET A 321 15.05 -12.34 17.29
N LEU A 322 14.10 -11.64 16.67
CA LEU A 322 12.98 -12.29 15.96
C LEU A 322 13.46 -13.09 14.75
N SER A 323 14.38 -12.55 13.95
CA SER A 323 14.92 -13.26 12.79
C SER A 323 15.73 -14.50 13.19
N SER A 324 16.52 -14.44 14.28
CA SER A 324 17.21 -15.62 14.81
C SER A 324 16.26 -16.66 15.38
N TRP A 325 15.19 -16.22 16.08
CA TRP A 325 14.17 -17.10 16.60
C TRP A 325 13.37 -17.79 15.48
N ILE A 326 12.98 -17.07 14.45
CA ILE A 326 12.32 -17.62 13.25
C ILE A 326 13.26 -18.60 12.55
N GLY A 327 14.53 -18.24 12.36
CA GLY A 327 15.52 -19.12 11.74
C GLY A 327 15.79 -20.42 12.50
N SER A 328 15.67 -20.38 13.85
CA SER A 328 15.89 -21.56 14.70
C SER A 328 14.63 -22.41 14.89
N ASN A 329 13.44 -21.81 14.86
CA ASN A 329 12.17 -22.49 15.20
C ASN A 329 11.24 -22.70 13.99
N ALA A 330 11.33 -21.86 12.95
CA ALA A 330 10.72 -22.21 11.69
C ALA A 330 11.47 -23.45 11.17
N ALA A 331 10.77 -24.57 11.05
CA ALA A 331 11.28 -25.76 10.38
C ALA A 331 11.47 -25.48 8.88
N VAL A 332 12.34 -24.54 8.56
CA VAL A 332 12.96 -24.34 7.24
C VAL A 332 14.02 -25.44 7.03
N SER A 333 13.81 -26.60 7.67
CA SER A 333 14.59 -27.81 7.45
C SER A 333 14.28 -28.49 6.10
N SER A 334 13.43 -27.88 5.25
CA SER A 334 13.06 -28.45 3.96
C SER A 334 13.24 -27.54 2.75
N TRP A 335 13.80 -26.33 2.89
CA TRP A 335 14.33 -25.68 1.70
C TRP A 335 15.64 -26.34 1.33
N PRO A 336 15.79 -26.90 0.09
CA PRO A 336 16.79 -27.92 -0.15
C PRO A 336 18.21 -27.35 -0.01
N ARG A 337 19.08 -28.18 0.52
CA ARG A 337 20.55 -28.12 0.53
C ARG A 337 21.19 -27.82 -0.85
N ALA A 338 20.54 -27.07 -1.71
CA ALA A 338 21.04 -26.65 -3.00
C ALA A 338 22.21 -25.64 -2.84
N GLU A 339 22.18 -24.77 -1.83
CA GLU A 339 23.28 -23.82 -1.59
C GLU A 339 24.51 -24.48 -1.00
N LYS A 340 24.33 -25.49 -0.13
CA LYS A 340 25.47 -26.24 0.42
C LYS A 340 26.12 -27.13 -0.66
N LYS A 341 25.31 -27.67 -1.56
CA LYS A 341 25.81 -28.48 -2.70
C LYS A 341 26.51 -27.62 -3.76
N MET A 342 26.05 -26.38 -3.98
CA MET A 342 26.76 -25.45 -4.87
C MET A 342 28.07 -24.94 -4.26
N ARG A 343 28.16 -24.72 -2.95
CA ARG A 343 29.43 -24.41 -2.29
C ARG A 343 30.40 -25.58 -2.27
N GLU A 344 29.95 -26.79 -2.04
CA GLU A 344 30.78 -28.01 -2.05
C GLU A 344 31.21 -28.38 -3.47
N SER A 345 30.40 -28.13 -4.50
CA SER A 345 30.82 -28.37 -5.90
C SER A 345 31.75 -27.28 -6.45
N ALA A 346 31.70 -26.05 -5.90
CA ALA A 346 32.64 -24.98 -6.26
C ALA A 346 34.00 -25.13 -5.57
N CYS A 347 34.10 -25.95 -4.51
CA CYS A 347 35.34 -26.16 -3.76
C CYS A 347 36.06 -27.47 -4.09
N SER A 348 35.58 -28.22 -5.10
CA SER A 348 36.18 -29.49 -5.53
C SER A 348 37.13 -29.38 -6.75
N THR A 349 37.47 -28.16 -7.18
CA THR A 349 38.54 -27.95 -8.15
C THR A 349 39.73 -27.32 -7.44
N ASP A 350 40.81 -28.09 -7.31
CA ASP A 350 42.12 -27.70 -6.77
C ASP A 350 42.65 -26.43 -7.46
N SER A 351 42.43 -25.29 -6.90
CA SER A 351 43.23 -24.03 -7.01
C SER A 351 42.47 -22.86 -6.44
N CYS A 352 42.39 -22.76 -5.11
CA CYS A 352 42.01 -21.48 -4.43
C CYS A 352 43.20 -20.94 -3.65
N SER A 353 44.07 -20.20 -4.32
CA SER A 353 44.98 -19.24 -3.70
C SER A 353 44.34 -17.86 -3.80
N TRP A 354 43.75 -17.38 -2.71
CA TRP A 354 43.38 -15.98 -2.55
C TRP A 354 44.34 -15.35 -1.51
N PRO A 355 45.03 -14.25 -1.84
CA PRO A 355 45.76 -13.49 -0.85
C PRO A 355 44.82 -12.51 -0.18
N TYR A 356 44.79 -12.54 1.16
CA TYR A 356 44.34 -11.40 1.97
C TYR A 356 45.39 -10.29 1.92
N PRO A 357 44.97 -9.01 1.99
CA PRO A 357 45.23 -8.20 3.16
C PRO A 357 43.95 -7.81 3.92
#